data_ee64b9de4ca27e4342e89128cc664088
#
_entry.id   ee64b9de4ca27e4342e89128cc664088
#
_cell.length_a   1.000
_cell.length_b   1.000
_cell.length_c   1.000
_cell.angle_alpha   90.00
_cell.angle_beta   90.00
_cell.angle_gamma   90.00
#
_symmetry.space_group_name_H-M   'P 1'
#
loop_
_entity.id
_entity.type
_entity.pdbx_description
1 polymer ?
#
loop_
_entity_poly.entity_id
_entity_poly.type
_entity_poly.pdbx_seq_one_letter_code
_entity_poly.pdbx_strand_id
1 'polypeptide(L)'
;MPLKAAAHIEAMSAFSLANFGGYDRPTLAQNESAFPPSPKAIAAGQDAIARSHLYPDPDWTVLRKAIAQAYGVERELILCGAGSMDLIACTVAAFAGPGDEVLATACAYNFAASAASRVDAVYVKVAERDFIVSVDSILAAVTPGTRIVFVCNPGNPTGTRIRNSELLRLRAALRGDVLLVIDQAYGEFDDQNPQPVFALVGRGDTVVLRSLSKAYGLAGARVGWGLFPPVIAAEIRKLQNSNQVTTASLAMAVAAIEDQAYMRETVARTAAIRDRFAQDLRAAGYSVPESRTNFVLIRFGDAAAAVAADAALRSAGIIVRSLGGYGLTDCLRATVGPQDMMDRALHILTDLRGG
;
A
#
# COMPACT_ATOMS: atom_id res chain seq x y z
N MET A 1 24.30 14.23 31.47
CA MET A 1 24.40 13.92 30.03
C MET A 1 23.04 14.20 29.39
N PRO A 2 22.98 14.73 28.16
CA PRO A 2 21.69 14.90 27.49
C PRO A 2 21.01 13.54 27.26
N LEU A 3 19.67 13.53 27.29
CA LEU A 3 18.88 12.33 26.99
C LEU A 3 19.13 11.91 25.53
N LYS A 4 19.41 10.64 25.30
CA LYS A 4 19.61 10.06 23.96
C LYS A 4 18.57 9.00 23.68
N ALA A 5 18.11 8.92 22.43
CA ALA A 5 17.30 7.80 21.97
C ALA A 5 18.14 6.51 21.84
N ALA A 6 17.49 5.37 21.63
CA ALA A 6 18.20 4.14 21.26
C ALA A 6 18.94 4.33 19.93
N ALA A 7 20.13 3.74 19.76
CA ALA A 7 21.03 4.00 18.63
C ALA A 7 20.35 3.76 17.25
N HIS A 8 19.57 2.70 17.13
CA HIS A 8 18.82 2.40 15.88
C HIS A 8 17.74 3.46 15.59
N ILE A 9 17.18 4.11 16.63
CA ILE A 9 16.19 5.20 16.46
C ILE A 9 16.90 6.49 16.05
N GLU A 10 18.07 6.80 16.64
CA GLU A 10 18.89 7.96 16.23
C GLU A 10 19.33 7.87 14.76
N ALA A 11 19.57 6.67 14.25
CA ALA A 11 19.93 6.43 12.85
C ALA A 11 18.74 6.58 11.86
N MET A 12 17.50 6.60 12.35
CA MET A 12 16.31 6.72 11.48
C MET A 12 16.08 8.16 11.07
N SER A 13 15.67 8.34 9.79
CA SER A 13 15.13 9.63 9.35
C SER A 13 13.65 9.72 9.72
N ALA A 14 13.22 10.88 10.20
CA ALA A 14 11.81 11.15 10.40
C ALA A 14 11.04 11.02 9.06
N PHE A 15 9.84 10.49 9.11
CA PHE A 15 8.98 10.43 7.93
C PHE A 15 8.70 11.86 7.45
N SER A 16 9.21 12.21 6.29
CA SER A 16 8.90 13.48 5.64
C SER A 16 7.87 13.24 4.54
N LEU A 17 6.72 13.87 4.67
CA LEU A 17 5.83 14.07 3.53
C LEU A 17 6.51 15.02 2.54
N ALA A 18 6.33 14.80 1.24
CA ALA A 18 6.68 15.81 0.26
C ALA A 18 5.98 17.12 0.65
N ASN A 19 6.63 18.25 0.42
CA ASN A 19 6.01 19.56 0.67
C ASN A 19 4.85 19.76 -0.31
N PHE A 20 3.61 19.68 0.19
CA PHE A 20 2.38 19.73 -0.61
C PHE A 20 1.79 21.14 -0.72
N GLY A 21 2.35 22.13 -0.03
CA GLY A 21 1.82 23.50 -0.06
C GLY A 21 0.46 23.67 0.63
N GLY A 22 -0.03 22.64 1.35
CA GLY A 22 -1.31 22.61 2.06
C GLY A 22 -2.03 21.27 1.90
N TYR A 23 -2.94 20.94 2.82
CA TYR A 23 -3.71 19.67 2.82
C TYR A 23 -5.16 19.85 2.32
N ASP A 24 -5.52 21.04 1.92
CA ASP A 24 -6.88 21.46 1.53
C ASP A 24 -7.18 21.24 0.04
N ARG A 25 -6.20 20.73 -0.72
CA ARG A 25 -6.32 20.49 -2.17
C ARG A 25 -6.00 19.04 -2.52
N PRO A 26 -6.72 18.44 -3.49
CA PRO A 26 -6.36 17.14 -4.02
C PRO A 26 -4.97 17.18 -4.65
N THR A 27 -4.16 16.16 -4.37
CA THR A 27 -2.83 15.99 -4.97
C THR A 27 -2.74 14.68 -5.73
N LEU A 28 -1.84 14.60 -6.71
CA LEU A 28 -1.54 13.35 -7.42
C LEU A 28 -0.35 12.61 -6.77
N ALA A 29 -0.10 12.78 -5.46
CA ALA A 29 1.13 12.32 -4.82
C ALA A 29 0.97 11.19 -3.79
N GLN A 30 -0.21 11.01 -3.19
CA GLN A 30 -0.39 10.15 -2.02
C GLN A 30 -1.20 8.87 -2.30
N ASN A 31 -1.55 8.59 -3.54
CA ASN A 31 -2.39 7.46 -3.93
C ASN A 31 -3.74 7.46 -3.19
N GLU A 32 -4.30 8.66 -3.01
CA GLU A 32 -5.66 8.83 -2.53
C GLU A 32 -6.65 8.45 -3.63
N SER A 33 -7.90 8.21 -3.27
CA SER A 33 -8.96 7.94 -4.26
C SER A 33 -9.34 9.23 -4.99
N ALA A 34 -9.53 9.16 -6.31
CA ALA A 34 -10.09 10.25 -7.11
C ALA A 34 -11.58 10.52 -6.80
N PHE A 35 -12.23 9.59 -6.10
CA PHE A 35 -13.65 9.64 -5.79
C PHE A 35 -13.86 9.60 -4.26
N PRO A 36 -14.93 10.24 -3.76
CA PRO A 36 -15.25 10.20 -2.33
C PRO A 36 -15.57 8.76 -1.87
N PRO A 37 -15.62 8.51 -0.57
CA PRO A 37 -16.17 7.27 -0.03
C PRO A 37 -17.63 7.08 -0.45
N SER A 38 -18.13 5.83 -0.38
CA SER A 38 -19.55 5.54 -0.58
C SER A 38 -20.44 6.46 0.27
N PRO A 39 -21.54 6.99 -0.29
CA PRO A 39 -22.50 7.79 0.50
C PRO A 39 -22.99 7.06 1.75
N LYS A 40 -23.14 5.73 1.69
CA LYS A 40 -23.51 4.91 2.86
C LYS A 40 -22.41 4.95 3.93
N ALA A 41 -21.13 4.90 3.53
CA ALA A 41 -20.01 5.00 4.46
C ALA A 41 -19.95 6.38 5.13
N ILE A 42 -20.18 7.44 4.37
CA ILE A 42 -20.23 8.82 4.91
C ILE A 42 -21.35 8.93 5.95
N ALA A 43 -22.57 8.52 5.62
CA ALA A 43 -23.72 8.56 6.51
C ALA A 43 -23.48 7.74 7.79
N ALA A 44 -22.95 6.51 7.65
CA ALA A 44 -22.64 5.68 8.82
C ALA A 44 -21.58 6.31 9.75
N GLY A 45 -20.58 6.98 9.19
CA GLY A 45 -19.59 7.72 9.98
C GLY A 45 -20.20 8.91 10.73
N GLN A 46 -21.05 9.68 10.07
CA GLN A 46 -21.76 10.81 10.67
C GLN A 46 -22.65 10.37 11.84
N ASP A 47 -23.42 9.29 11.68
CA ASP A 47 -24.26 8.74 12.74
C ASP A 47 -23.44 8.19 13.92
N ALA A 48 -22.25 7.65 13.64
CA ALA A 48 -21.39 7.07 14.67
C ALA A 48 -20.70 8.13 15.54
N ILE A 49 -20.46 9.34 15.04
CA ILE A 49 -19.80 10.44 15.79
C ILE A 49 -20.50 10.75 17.10
N ALA A 50 -21.83 10.66 17.15
CA ALA A 50 -22.61 10.90 18.37
C ALA A 50 -22.25 9.95 19.54
N ARG A 51 -21.61 8.82 19.24
CA ARG A 51 -21.18 7.81 20.22
C ARG A 51 -19.68 7.85 20.53
N SER A 52 -18.97 8.93 20.15
CA SER A 52 -17.52 9.05 20.35
C SER A 52 -17.09 9.12 21.82
N HIS A 53 -18.01 9.23 22.76
CA HIS A 53 -17.77 9.13 24.21
C HIS A 53 -17.59 7.69 24.70
N LEU A 54 -17.82 6.70 23.83
CA LEU A 54 -17.63 5.27 24.12
C LEU A 54 -16.42 4.74 23.35
N TYR A 55 -15.68 3.82 23.96
CA TYR A 55 -14.65 3.08 23.23
C TYR A 55 -15.26 2.21 22.13
N PRO A 56 -14.57 2.08 20.98
CA PRO A 56 -14.99 1.18 19.93
C PRO A 56 -14.83 -0.30 20.32
N ASP A 57 -15.45 -1.19 19.54
CA ASP A 57 -15.26 -2.62 19.66
C ASP A 57 -13.80 -3.02 19.39
N PRO A 58 -13.06 -3.55 20.37
CA PRO A 58 -11.63 -3.88 20.23
C PRO A 58 -11.38 -5.08 19.32
N ASP A 59 -12.40 -5.88 19.04
CA ASP A 59 -12.33 -7.08 18.21
C ASP A 59 -12.89 -6.89 16.80
N TRP A 60 -13.37 -5.68 16.48
CA TRP A 60 -13.93 -5.33 15.17
C TRP A 60 -14.99 -6.33 14.68
N THR A 61 -15.82 -6.83 15.58
CA THR A 61 -16.74 -7.97 15.36
C THR A 61 -17.61 -7.78 14.12
N VAL A 62 -18.23 -6.60 13.97
CA VAL A 62 -19.11 -6.29 12.84
C VAL A 62 -18.30 -6.14 11.55
N LEU A 63 -17.14 -5.47 11.61
CA LEU A 63 -16.27 -5.28 10.45
C LEU A 63 -15.71 -6.63 9.94
N ARG A 64 -15.23 -7.49 10.83
CA ARG A 64 -14.75 -8.83 10.49
C ARG A 64 -15.85 -9.66 9.83
N LYS A 65 -17.11 -9.56 10.30
CA LYS A 65 -18.25 -10.23 9.68
C LYS A 65 -18.48 -9.72 8.26
N ALA A 66 -18.51 -8.39 8.07
CA ALA A 66 -18.71 -7.79 6.75
C ALA A 66 -17.60 -8.20 5.76
N ILE A 67 -16.33 -8.15 6.19
CA ILE A 67 -15.20 -8.58 5.37
C ILE A 67 -15.32 -10.08 5.01
N ALA A 68 -15.61 -10.94 5.97
CA ALA A 68 -15.76 -12.38 5.75
C ALA A 68 -16.82 -12.68 4.67
N GLN A 69 -17.95 -11.99 4.72
CA GLN A 69 -19.02 -12.10 3.73
C GLN A 69 -18.62 -11.57 2.35
N ALA A 70 -17.97 -10.38 2.32
CA ALA A 70 -17.62 -9.74 1.05
C ALA A 70 -16.52 -10.48 0.27
N TYR A 71 -15.57 -11.10 0.99
CA TYR A 71 -14.40 -11.74 0.39
C TYR A 71 -14.44 -13.28 0.43
N GLY A 72 -15.44 -13.88 1.05
CA GLY A 72 -15.56 -15.35 1.14
C GLY A 72 -14.42 -15.99 1.94
N VAL A 73 -14.04 -15.39 3.07
CA VAL A 73 -12.96 -15.85 3.95
C VAL A 73 -13.46 -16.10 5.37
N GLU A 74 -12.74 -16.90 6.12
CA GLU A 74 -13.06 -17.18 7.52
C GLU A 74 -12.84 -15.93 8.38
N ARG A 75 -13.85 -15.59 9.19
CA ARG A 75 -13.80 -14.41 10.08
C ARG A 75 -12.66 -14.49 11.07
N GLU A 76 -12.33 -15.68 11.52
CA GLU A 76 -11.30 -15.98 12.51
C GLU A 76 -9.89 -15.66 12.04
N LEU A 77 -9.66 -15.64 10.72
CA LEU A 77 -8.39 -15.27 10.12
C LEU A 77 -8.21 -13.75 9.99
N ILE A 78 -9.26 -12.94 10.22
CA ILE A 78 -9.22 -11.51 9.96
C ILE A 78 -8.71 -10.74 11.19
N LEU A 79 -7.65 -9.95 11.01
CA LEU A 79 -7.29 -8.84 11.90
C LEU A 79 -7.52 -7.51 11.21
N CYS A 80 -7.98 -6.52 12.00
CA CYS A 80 -8.06 -5.13 11.54
C CYS A 80 -7.06 -4.26 12.30
N GLY A 81 -6.75 -3.08 11.78
CA GLY A 81 -5.80 -2.15 12.38
C GLY A 81 -5.98 -0.72 11.89
N ALA A 82 -5.23 0.21 12.45
CA ALA A 82 -5.21 1.62 12.06
C ALA A 82 -4.50 1.82 10.70
N GLY A 83 -5.05 1.23 9.65
CA GLY A 83 -4.48 1.05 8.33
C GLY A 83 -3.57 -0.18 8.26
N SER A 84 -3.24 -0.63 7.03
CA SER A 84 -2.30 -1.75 6.84
C SER A 84 -0.90 -1.47 7.40
N MET A 85 -0.50 -0.21 7.52
CA MET A 85 0.80 0.17 8.14
C MET A 85 0.92 -0.31 9.58
N ASP A 86 -0.15 -0.22 10.38
CA ASP A 86 -0.18 -0.75 11.74
C ASP A 86 0.06 -2.26 11.76
N LEU A 87 -0.63 -2.99 10.88
CA LEU A 87 -0.47 -4.44 10.73
C LEU A 87 0.94 -4.82 10.27
N ILE A 88 1.55 -4.05 9.34
CA ILE A 88 2.95 -4.25 8.92
C ILE A 88 3.90 -4.05 10.11
N ALA A 89 3.74 -2.94 10.86
CA ALA A 89 4.60 -2.63 11.99
C ALA A 89 4.53 -3.70 13.08
N CYS A 90 3.32 -4.12 13.46
CA CYS A 90 3.13 -5.18 14.44
C CYS A 90 3.66 -6.52 13.94
N THR A 91 3.49 -6.85 12.65
CA THR A 91 4.01 -8.10 12.07
C THR A 91 5.53 -8.14 12.12
N VAL A 92 6.19 -7.05 11.70
CA VAL A 92 7.66 -6.99 11.75
C VAL A 92 8.15 -7.06 13.19
N ALA A 93 7.53 -6.31 14.11
CA ALA A 93 7.93 -6.31 15.51
C ALA A 93 7.69 -7.64 16.25
N ALA A 94 6.73 -8.44 15.79
CA ALA A 94 6.47 -9.76 16.37
C ALA A 94 7.43 -10.85 15.88
N PHE A 95 7.98 -10.72 14.67
CA PHE A 95 8.69 -11.81 13.99
C PHE A 95 10.11 -11.47 13.55
N ALA A 96 10.60 -10.25 13.79
CA ALA A 96 11.97 -9.86 13.52
C ALA A 96 12.53 -8.99 14.66
N GLY A 97 13.83 -9.06 14.88
CA GLY A 97 14.57 -8.31 15.89
C GLY A 97 16.02 -8.06 15.45
N PRO A 98 16.90 -7.64 16.39
CA PRO A 98 18.29 -7.34 16.06
C PRO A 98 19.00 -8.53 15.39
N GLY A 99 19.58 -8.26 14.21
CA GLY A 99 20.28 -9.27 13.42
C GLY A 99 19.43 -10.15 12.51
N ASP A 100 18.10 -10.14 12.67
CA ASP A 100 17.19 -10.80 11.74
C ASP A 100 17.03 -9.99 10.44
N GLU A 101 16.80 -10.67 9.32
CA GLU A 101 16.61 -10.02 8.03
C GLU A 101 15.12 -9.90 7.64
N VAL A 102 14.73 -8.68 7.25
CA VAL A 102 13.47 -8.38 6.57
C VAL A 102 13.80 -8.11 5.11
N LEU A 103 13.49 -9.06 4.25
CA LEU A 103 13.79 -9.01 2.84
C LEU A 103 12.59 -8.47 2.05
N ALA A 104 12.83 -7.47 1.19
CA ALA A 104 11.81 -6.94 0.28
C ALA A 104 12.44 -6.54 -1.06
N THR A 105 11.62 -6.34 -2.09
CA THR A 105 12.13 -5.86 -3.38
C THR A 105 12.57 -4.39 -3.29
N ALA A 106 13.51 -3.98 -4.14
CA ALA A 106 14.15 -2.67 -4.10
C ALA A 106 13.14 -1.52 -4.24
N CYS A 107 12.08 -1.73 -5.03
CA CYS A 107 10.99 -0.79 -5.22
C CYS A 107 9.76 -1.11 -4.33
N ALA A 108 9.91 -1.90 -3.26
CA ALA A 108 8.80 -2.16 -2.35
C ALA A 108 8.43 -0.92 -1.53
N TYR A 109 7.22 -0.94 -1.00
CA TYR A 109 6.72 0.13 -0.14
C TYR A 109 7.66 0.40 1.03
N ASN A 110 8.23 1.60 1.10
CA ASN A 110 9.30 1.99 2.03
C ASN A 110 8.95 1.80 3.52
N PHE A 111 7.69 1.63 3.87
CA PHE A 111 7.31 1.41 5.25
C PHE A 111 7.83 0.06 5.80
N ALA A 112 8.03 -0.96 4.96
CA ALA A 112 8.66 -2.20 5.39
C ALA A 112 10.09 -1.98 5.91
N ALA A 113 10.86 -1.10 5.22
CA ALA A 113 12.19 -0.70 5.68
C ALA A 113 12.13 0.06 7.02
N SER A 114 11.19 1.01 7.13
CA SER A 114 10.98 1.74 8.39
C SER A 114 10.57 0.80 9.54
N ALA A 115 9.71 -0.18 9.28
CA ALA A 115 9.30 -1.16 10.28
C ALA A 115 10.48 -2.04 10.75
N ALA A 116 11.33 -2.49 9.82
CA ALA A 116 12.55 -3.23 10.14
C ALA A 116 13.51 -2.40 11.02
N SER A 117 13.75 -1.13 10.64
CA SER A 117 14.63 -0.23 11.41
C SER A 117 14.12 0.01 12.83
N ARG A 118 12.81 0.03 13.06
CA ARG A 118 12.21 0.24 14.40
C ARG A 118 12.55 -0.88 15.40
N VAL A 119 12.89 -2.06 14.93
CA VAL A 119 13.22 -3.24 15.73
C VAL A 119 14.68 -3.65 15.58
N ASP A 120 15.52 -2.79 15.01
CA ASP A 120 16.95 -3.04 14.74
C ASP A 120 17.19 -4.29 13.87
N ALA A 121 16.24 -4.62 13.00
CA ALA A 121 16.38 -5.69 12.02
C ALA A 121 17.07 -5.19 10.75
N VAL A 122 17.77 -6.08 10.06
CA VAL A 122 18.46 -5.77 8.79
C VAL A 122 17.47 -5.76 7.65
N TYR A 123 17.33 -4.62 6.95
CA TYR A 123 16.50 -4.54 5.75
C TYR A 123 17.31 -4.90 4.50
N VAL A 124 16.94 -6.00 3.85
CA VAL A 124 17.61 -6.52 2.65
C VAL A 124 16.79 -6.17 1.40
N LYS A 125 17.41 -5.41 0.48
CA LYS A 125 16.78 -5.04 -0.80
C LYS A 125 17.15 -6.01 -1.91
N VAL A 126 16.14 -6.54 -2.59
CA VAL A 126 16.30 -7.44 -3.74
C VAL A 126 15.94 -6.72 -5.03
N ALA A 127 16.82 -6.79 -6.04
CA ALA A 127 16.59 -6.11 -7.31
C ALA A 127 15.32 -6.65 -8.03
N GLU A 128 14.56 -5.74 -8.59
CA GLU A 128 13.47 -6.02 -9.52
C GLU A 128 13.99 -6.03 -10.97
N ARG A 129 13.23 -6.64 -11.87
CA ARG A 129 13.51 -6.62 -13.31
C ARG A 129 12.43 -5.80 -14.00
N ASP A 130 12.83 -4.69 -14.63
CA ASP A 130 11.90 -3.78 -15.31
C ASP A 130 10.69 -3.38 -14.43
N PHE A 131 10.96 -3.02 -13.16
CA PHE A 131 9.96 -2.69 -12.15
C PHE A 131 9.04 -3.84 -11.74
N ILE A 132 9.35 -5.09 -12.12
CA ILE A 132 8.56 -6.26 -11.79
C ILE A 132 9.29 -7.10 -10.74
N VAL A 133 8.58 -7.53 -9.73
CA VAL A 133 9.08 -8.45 -8.70
C VAL A 133 9.60 -9.72 -9.33
N SER A 134 10.84 -10.11 -8.97
CA SER A 134 11.46 -11.37 -9.42
C SER A 134 11.49 -12.37 -8.27
N VAL A 135 10.70 -13.42 -8.35
CA VAL A 135 10.68 -14.48 -7.34
C VAL A 135 12.04 -15.20 -7.27
N ASP A 136 12.71 -15.40 -8.40
CA ASP A 136 14.03 -16.01 -8.43
C ASP A 136 15.08 -15.15 -7.70
N SER A 137 15.02 -13.83 -7.89
CA SER A 137 15.91 -12.89 -7.16
C SER A 137 15.63 -12.91 -5.65
N ILE A 138 14.36 -12.99 -5.25
CA ILE A 138 13.97 -13.11 -3.84
C ILE A 138 14.55 -14.41 -3.26
N LEU A 139 14.30 -15.55 -3.91
CA LEU A 139 14.77 -16.85 -3.42
C LEU A 139 16.29 -16.96 -3.33
N ALA A 140 17.01 -16.35 -4.27
CA ALA A 140 18.47 -16.29 -4.28
C ALA A 140 19.04 -15.41 -3.13
N ALA A 141 18.27 -14.44 -2.64
CA ALA A 141 18.67 -13.55 -1.56
C ALA A 141 18.31 -14.06 -0.15
N VAL A 142 17.52 -15.12 -0.02
CA VAL A 142 17.16 -15.72 1.27
C VAL A 142 18.37 -16.35 1.94
N THR A 143 18.65 -15.95 3.18
CA THR A 143 19.74 -16.47 4.01
C THR A 143 19.19 -17.19 5.25
N PRO A 144 20.02 -17.85 6.05
CA PRO A 144 19.59 -18.36 7.36
C PRO A 144 19.06 -17.30 8.32
N GLY A 145 19.47 -16.03 8.16
CA GLY A 145 18.99 -14.88 8.96
C GLY A 145 17.64 -14.33 8.50
N THR A 146 17.15 -14.69 7.31
CA THR A 146 15.88 -14.20 6.78
C THR A 146 14.71 -14.72 7.61
N ARG A 147 13.94 -13.79 8.20
CA ARG A 147 12.73 -14.06 8.98
C ARG A 147 11.46 -13.67 8.25
N ILE A 148 11.50 -12.57 7.51
CA ILE A 148 10.34 -12.05 6.80
C ILE A 148 10.73 -11.79 5.34
N VAL A 149 9.88 -12.23 4.43
CA VAL A 149 9.86 -11.80 3.02
C VAL A 149 8.61 -10.97 2.80
N PHE A 150 8.79 -9.69 2.42
CA PHE A 150 7.71 -8.75 2.16
C PHE A 150 7.57 -8.50 0.66
N VAL A 151 6.38 -8.77 0.11
CA VAL A 151 6.05 -8.57 -1.30
C VAL A 151 4.82 -7.68 -1.42
N CYS A 152 4.96 -6.54 -2.11
CA CYS A 152 3.85 -5.68 -2.46
C CYS A 152 3.32 -6.07 -3.85
N ASN A 153 2.08 -6.57 -3.96
CA ASN A 153 1.50 -7.03 -5.21
C ASN A 153 -0.01 -6.75 -5.29
N PRO A 154 -0.45 -5.80 -6.12
CA PRO A 154 0.30 -4.91 -7.00
C PRO A 154 1.26 -3.97 -6.28
N GLY A 155 2.40 -3.67 -6.94
CA GLY A 155 3.53 -2.95 -6.36
C GLY A 155 3.32 -1.45 -6.20
N ASN A 156 3.88 -0.88 -5.15
CA ASN A 156 4.00 0.56 -4.95
C ASN A 156 5.47 0.89 -4.67
N PRO A 157 6.14 1.69 -5.52
CA PRO A 157 5.59 2.71 -6.42
C PRO A 157 5.45 2.30 -7.90
N THR A 158 5.69 1.06 -8.28
CA THR A 158 5.82 0.64 -9.68
C THR A 158 4.48 0.48 -10.42
N GLY A 159 3.40 0.16 -9.71
CA GLY A 159 2.10 -0.18 -10.30
C GLY A 159 2.03 -1.58 -10.89
N THR A 160 3.15 -2.23 -11.09
CA THR A 160 3.26 -3.56 -11.71
C THR A 160 2.76 -4.67 -10.80
N ARG A 161 2.53 -5.84 -11.38
CA ARG A 161 2.16 -7.03 -10.60
C ARG A 161 2.85 -8.28 -11.14
N ILE A 162 2.96 -9.29 -10.30
CA ILE A 162 3.24 -10.67 -10.70
C ILE A 162 1.96 -11.50 -10.64
N ARG A 163 1.95 -12.63 -11.33
CA ARG A 163 0.82 -13.57 -11.30
C ARG A 163 0.71 -14.24 -9.93
N ASN A 164 -0.50 -14.59 -9.53
CA ASN A 164 -0.72 -15.35 -8.30
C ASN A 164 0.09 -16.65 -8.26
N SER A 165 0.27 -17.33 -9.40
CA SER A 165 1.13 -18.52 -9.50
C SER A 165 2.56 -18.28 -9.04
N GLU A 166 3.12 -17.07 -9.25
CA GLU A 166 4.44 -16.70 -8.75
C GLU A 166 4.46 -16.49 -7.24
N LEU A 167 3.40 -15.94 -6.65
CA LEU A 167 3.26 -15.86 -5.19
C LEU A 167 3.14 -17.26 -4.55
N LEU A 168 2.41 -18.16 -5.18
CA LEU A 168 2.31 -19.55 -4.74
C LEU A 168 3.67 -20.26 -4.85
N ARG A 169 4.38 -20.05 -5.96
CA ARG A 169 5.74 -20.59 -6.17
C ARG A 169 6.72 -20.07 -5.14
N LEU A 170 6.68 -18.76 -4.87
CA LEU A 170 7.49 -18.14 -3.82
C LEU A 170 7.26 -18.82 -2.48
N ARG A 171 5.99 -18.91 -2.05
CA ARG A 171 5.67 -19.56 -0.76
C ARG A 171 6.11 -21.01 -0.71
N ALA A 172 5.93 -21.75 -1.80
CA ALA A 172 6.31 -23.17 -1.85
C ALA A 172 7.82 -23.39 -1.71
N ALA A 173 8.64 -22.44 -2.19
CA ALA A 173 10.10 -22.53 -2.18
C ALA A 173 10.74 -21.93 -0.91
N LEU A 174 10.03 -21.06 -0.18
CA LEU A 174 10.54 -20.50 1.08
C LEU A 174 10.48 -21.55 2.22
N ARG A 175 11.46 -21.51 3.11
CA ARG A 175 11.47 -22.30 4.35
C ARG A 175 10.22 -22.00 5.20
N GLY A 176 9.79 -22.97 6.00
CA GLY A 176 8.62 -22.83 6.87
C GLY A 176 8.81 -21.88 8.06
N ASP A 177 10.05 -21.51 8.38
CA ASP A 177 10.40 -20.55 9.42
C ASP A 177 10.54 -19.10 8.89
N VAL A 178 10.27 -18.87 7.61
CA VAL A 178 10.23 -17.55 6.98
C VAL A 178 8.78 -17.12 6.75
N LEU A 179 8.38 -16.04 7.38
CA LEU A 179 7.06 -15.45 7.21
C LEU A 179 6.98 -14.72 5.87
N LEU A 180 6.02 -15.12 5.01
CA LEU A 180 5.70 -14.38 3.79
C LEU A 180 4.59 -13.36 4.08
N VAL A 181 4.88 -12.08 3.89
CA VAL A 181 3.91 -10.99 3.99
C VAL A 181 3.60 -10.47 2.58
N ILE A 182 2.34 -10.63 2.15
CA ILE A 182 1.86 -10.17 0.84
C ILE A 182 0.99 -8.94 1.08
N ASP A 183 1.50 -7.76 0.71
CA ASP A 183 0.74 -6.52 0.79
C ASP A 183 -0.07 -6.32 -0.50
N GLN A 184 -1.38 -6.46 -0.39
CA GLN A 184 -2.36 -6.25 -1.44
C GLN A 184 -3.21 -4.98 -1.17
N ALA A 185 -2.59 -3.89 -0.72
CA ALA A 185 -3.29 -2.62 -0.51
C ALA A 185 -4.00 -2.10 -1.78
N TYR A 186 -3.60 -2.58 -2.95
CA TYR A 186 -4.21 -2.29 -4.26
C TYR A 186 -4.94 -3.50 -4.86
N GLY A 187 -5.23 -4.51 -4.06
CA GLY A 187 -5.78 -5.77 -4.56
C GLY A 187 -7.16 -5.66 -5.22
N GLU A 188 -7.96 -4.63 -4.92
CA GLU A 188 -9.23 -4.36 -5.59
C GLU A 188 -9.05 -3.84 -7.04
N PHE A 189 -7.86 -3.29 -7.38
CA PHE A 189 -7.52 -2.86 -8.74
C PHE A 189 -6.90 -3.97 -9.59
N ASP A 190 -6.58 -5.11 -8.98
CA ASP A 190 -6.06 -6.29 -9.69
C ASP A 190 -7.23 -7.13 -10.21
N ASP A 191 -7.14 -7.58 -11.46
CA ASP A 191 -8.13 -8.42 -12.12
C ASP A 191 -7.96 -9.92 -11.82
N GLN A 192 -6.94 -10.30 -11.05
CA GLN A 192 -6.73 -11.69 -10.64
C GLN A 192 -7.69 -12.09 -9.51
N ASN A 193 -8.18 -13.33 -9.56
CA ASN A 193 -8.91 -13.91 -8.43
C ASN A 193 -8.00 -13.99 -7.20
N PRO A 194 -8.34 -13.34 -6.06
CA PRO A 194 -7.49 -13.33 -4.87
C PRO A 194 -7.49 -14.66 -4.08
N GLN A 195 -8.47 -15.53 -4.30
CA GLN A 195 -8.68 -16.73 -3.49
C GLN A 195 -7.45 -17.66 -3.39
N PRO A 196 -6.68 -17.92 -4.47
CA PRO A 196 -5.48 -18.73 -4.37
C PRO A 196 -4.43 -18.16 -3.42
N VAL A 197 -4.32 -16.81 -3.35
CA VAL A 197 -3.38 -16.13 -2.44
C VAL A 197 -3.93 -16.14 -1.01
N PHE A 198 -5.23 -15.95 -0.82
CA PHE A 198 -5.87 -16.02 0.49
C PHE A 198 -5.74 -17.42 1.10
N ALA A 199 -5.83 -18.47 0.30
CA ALA A 199 -5.66 -19.86 0.75
C ALA A 199 -4.25 -20.14 1.31
N LEU A 200 -3.22 -19.37 0.95
CA LEU A 200 -1.87 -19.52 1.50
C LEU A 200 -1.83 -19.31 3.02
N VAL A 201 -2.75 -18.51 3.57
CA VAL A 201 -2.81 -18.22 5.01
C VAL A 201 -3.05 -19.51 5.83
N GLY A 202 -3.80 -20.46 5.27
CA GLY A 202 -4.03 -21.76 5.91
C GLY A 202 -2.77 -22.61 6.12
N ARG A 203 -1.65 -22.27 5.48
CA ARG A 203 -0.35 -22.95 5.72
C ARG A 203 0.29 -22.58 7.06
N GLY A 204 -0.11 -21.47 7.68
CA GLY A 204 0.43 -21.02 8.96
C GLY A 204 1.65 -20.09 8.87
N ASP A 205 2.16 -19.82 7.69
CA ASP A 205 3.43 -19.09 7.43
C ASP A 205 3.27 -17.93 6.42
N THR A 206 2.05 -17.49 6.15
CA THR A 206 1.74 -16.43 5.20
C THR A 206 0.68 -15.49 5.76
N VAL A 207 0.89 -14.20 5.56
CA VAL A 207 -0.03 -13.11 5.90
C VAL A 207 -0.38 -12.35 4.63
N VAL A 208 -1.67 -12.01 4.45
CA VAL A 208 -2.13 -11.18 3.34
C VAL A 208 -2.77 -9.91 3.87
N LEU A 209 -2.26 -8.76 3.46
CA LEU A 209 -2.72 -7.44 3.94
C LEU A 209 -3.58 -6.75 2.90
N ARG A 210 -4.57 -5.99 3.36
CA ARG A 210 -5.49 -5.19 2.56
C ARG A 210 -5.72 -3.82 3.21
N SER A 211 -6.21 -2.86 2.43
CA SER A 211 -6.44 -1.48 2.92
C SER A 211 -7.74 -0.93 2.39
N LEU A 212 -8.50 -0.23 3.24
CA LEU A 212 -9.67 0.53 2.80
C LEU A 212 -9.29 1.94 2.29
N SER A 213 -8.01 2.30 2.37
CA SER A 213 -7.54 3.64 2.00
C SER A 213 -7.66 3.94 0.49
N LYS A 214 -7.65 2.91 -0.39
CA LYS A 214 -7.49 3.07 -1.84
C LYS A 214 -8.84 2.91 -2.56
N ALA A 215 -9.26 1.71 -2.86
CA ALA A 215 -10.49 1.42 -3.60
C ALA A 215 -11.77 1.90 -2.90
N TYR A 216 -11.76 1.91 -1.57
CA TYR A 216 -12.90 2.35 -0.75
C TYR A 216 -12.91 3.85 -0.43
N GLY A 217 -11.84 4.60 -0.80
CA GLY A 217 -11.76 6.05 -0.57
C GLY A 217 -11.62 6.45 0.91
N LEU A 218 -11.23 5.53 1.79
CA LEU A 218 -11.18 5.74 3.25
C LEU A 218 -9.77 6.02 3.78
N ALA A 219 -8.95 6.74 3.02
CA ALA A 219 -7.58 7.05 3.44
C ALA A 219 -7.52 7.77 4.80
N GLY A 220 -8.40 8.75 5.03
CA GLY A 220 -8.50 9.51 6.27
C GLY A 220 -9.10 8.73 7.44
N ALA A 221 -9.91 7.69 7.19
CA ALA A 221 -10.51 6.85 8.23
C ALA A 221 -9.51 5.90 8.90
N ARG A 222 -8.35 5.68 8.30
CA ARG A 222 -7.28 4.83 8.85
C ARG A 222 -7.74 3.42 9.20
N VAL A 223 -8.31 2.68 8.24
CA VAL A 223 -8.71 1.28 8.43
C VAL A 223 -7.99 0.39 7.41
N GLY A 224 -7.34 -0.64 7.93
CA GLY A 224 -6.77 -1.73 7.16
C GLY A 224 -7.17 -3.07 7.77
N TRP A 225 -7.02 -4.13 7.00
CA TRP A 225 -7.26 -5.48 7.47
C TRP A 225 -6.31 -6.46 6.80
N GLY A 226 -6.26 -7.67 7.30
CA GLY A 226 -5.49 -8.74 6.68
C GLY A 226 -5.97 -10.10 7.15
N LEU A 227 -5.51 -11.11 6.43
CA LEU A 227 -5.68 -12.52 6.78
C LEU A 227 -4.41 -13.01 7.46
N PHE A 228 -4.58 -13.57 8.64
CA PHE A 228 -3.51 -14.02 9.50
C PHE A 228 -3.79 -15.42 10.00
N PRO A 229 -2.81 -16.34 9.98
CA PRO A 229 -2.91 -17.58 10.73
C PRO A 229 -3.18 -17.29 12.22
N PRO A 230 -4.01 -18.09 12.92
CA PRO A 230 -4.38 -17.81 14.32
C PRO A 230 -3.19 -17.64 15.27
N VAL A 231 -2.12 -18.42 15.07
CA VAL A 231 -0.89 -18.33 15.88
C VAL A 231 -0.19 -16.98 15.67
N ILE A 232 -0.10 -16.50 14.41
CA ILE A 232 0.49 -15.21 14.08
C ILE A 232 -0.40 -14.08 14.59
N ALA A 233 -1.72 -14.20 14.40
CA ALA A 233 -2.70 -13.23 14.88
C ALA A 233 -2.58 -13.01 16.41
N ALA A 234 -2.39 -14.07 17.17
CA ALA A 234 -2.22 -14.00 18.63
C ALA A 234 -0.99 -13.18 19.05
N GLU A 235 0.12 -13.32 18.34
CA GLU A 235 1.35 -12.55 18.63
C GLU A 235 1.18 -11.06 18.24
N ILE A 236 0.58 -10.78 17.11
CA ILE A 236 0.32 -9.41 16.65
C ILE A 236 -0.62 -8.68 17.61
N ARG A 237 -1.67 -9.35 18.13
CA ARG A 237 -2.60 -8.78 19.09
C ARG A 237 -1.94 -8.30 20.39
N LYS A 238 -0.79 -8.85 20.78
CA LYS A 238 -0.02 -8.38 21.95
C LYS A 238 0.61 -6.99 21.72
N LEU A 239 0.87 -6.63 20.47
CA LEU A 239 1.55 -5.38 20.08
C LEU A 239 0.58 -4.30 19.61
N GLN A 240 -0.61 -4.69 19.20
CA GLN A 240 -1.62 -3.72 18.77
C GLN A 240 -2.15 -2.90 19.94
N ASN A 241 -2.26 -1.58 19.75
CA ASN A 241 -3.00 -0.74 20.69
C ASN A 241 -4.48 -1.14 20.68
N SER A 242 -5.05 -1.36 21.86
CA SER A 242 -6.49 -1.57 21.99
C SER A 242 -7.25 -0.33 21.50
N ASN A 243 -8.42 -0.55 20.88
CA ASN A 243 -9.33 0.53 20.45
C ASN A 243 -8.73 1.53 19.44
N GLN A 244 -7.71 1.14 18.68
CA GLN A 244 -6.99 2.02 17.75
C GLN A 244 -7.80 2.46 16.53
N VAL A 245 -8.85 1.74 16.14
CA VAL A 245 -9.78 2.13 15.08
C VAL A 245 -11.00 2.76 15.71
N THR A 246 -11.25 4.03 15.39
CA THR A 246 -12.32 4.82 16.03
C THR A 246 -13.72 4.29 15.69
N THR A 247 -14.70 4.60 16.52
CA THR A 247 -16.11 4.21 16.32
C THR A 247 -16.63 4.67 14.95
N ALA A 248 -16.32 5.91 14.55
CA ALA A 248 -16.70 6.46 13.25
C ALA A 248 -16.00 5.70 12.10
N SER A 249 -14.70 5.44 12.22
CA SER A 249 -13.92 4.69 11.23
C SER A 249 -14.44 3.27 11.03
N LEU A 250 -14.83 2.59 12.14
CA LEU A 250 -15.42 1.25 12.06
C LEU A 250 -16.77 1.28 11.33
N ALA A 251 -17.64 2.24 11.65
CA ALA A 251 -18.93 2.37 11.00
C ALA A 251 -18.77 2.64 9.48
N MET A 252 -17.88 3.57 9.12
CA MET A 252 -17.55 3.86 7.72
C MET A 252 -17.00 2.62 7.01
N ALA A 253 -16.11 1.87 7.64
CA ALA A 253 -15.50 0.67 7.08
C ALA A 253 -16.53 -0.43 6.83
N VAL A 254 -17.42 -0.69 7.77
CA VAL A 254 -18.50 -1.68 7.62
C VAL A 254 -19.39 -1.32 6.43
N ALA A 255 -19.91 -0.08 6.39
CA ALA A 255 -20.79 0.36 5.32
C ALA A 255 -20.10 0.38 3.94
N ALA A 256 -18.81 0.71 3.89
CA ALA A 256 -18.03 0.68 2.65
C ALA A 256 -17.80 -0.77 2.15
N ILE A 257 -17.48 -1.69 3.04
CA ILE A 257 -17.31 -3.13 2.71
C ILE A 257 -18.64 -3.73 2.24
N GLU A 258 -19.76 -3.36 2.82
CA GLU A 258 -21.09 -3.82 2.40
C GLU A 258 -21.51 -3.20 1.05
N ASP A 259 -20.95 -2.05 0.65
CA ASP A 259 -21.26 -1.39 -0.62
C ASP A 259 -20.29 -1.79 -1.75
N GLN A 260 -20.17 -3.06 -2.02
CA GLN A 260 -19.30 -3.63 -3.05
C GLN A 260 -19.59 -3.08 -4.46
N ALA A 261 -20.83 -2.68 -4.73
CA ALA A 261 -21.20 -2.11 -6.04
C ALA A 261 -20.50 -0.75 -6.26
N TYR A 262 -20.55 0.12 -5.25
CA TYR A 262 -19.86 1.42 -5.30
C TYR A 262 -18.34 1.27 -5.41
N MET A 263 -17.76 0.36 -4.66
CA MET A 263 -16.31 0.08 -4.73
C MET A 263 -15.92 -0.39 -6.13
N ARG A 264 -16.64 -1.34 -6.73
CA ARG A 264 -16.36 -1.83 -8.10
C ARG A 264 -16.51 -0.73 -9.15
N GLU A 265 -17.52 0.14 -9.04
CA GLU A 265 -17.68 1.30 -9.91
C GLU A 265 -16.49 2.26 -9.78
N THR A 266 -16.09 2.58 -8.56
CA THR A 266 -14.92 3.45 -8.27
C THR A 266 -13.65 2.87 -8.87
N VAL A 267 -13.41 1.57 -8.71
CA VAL A 267 -12.25 0.86 -9.29
C VAL A 267 -12.30 0.92 -10.82
N ALA A 268 -13.43 0.64 -11.43
CA ALA A 268 -13.58 0.65 -12.90
C ALA A 268 -13.34 2.06 -13.48
N ARG A 269 -13.91 3.09 -12.86
CA ARG A 269 -13.70 4.49 -13.27
C ARG A 269 -12.24 4.92 -13.11
N THR A 270 -11.61 4.57 -11.99
CA THR A 270 -10.19 4.85 -11.75
C THR A 270 -9.31 4.15 -12.77
N ALA A 271 -9.59 2.89 -13.08
CA ALA A 271 -8.84 2.11 -14.07
C ALA A 271 -8.98 2.74 -15.48
N ALA A 272 -10.17 3.18 -15.88
CA ALA A 272 -10.38 3.83 -17.16
C ALA A 272 -9.57 5.13 -17.31
N ILE A 273 -9.55 5.98 -16.28
CA ILE A 273 -8.76 7.21 -16.27
C ILE A 273 -7.26 6.88 -16.30
N ARG A 274 -6.81 5.92 -15.47
CA ARG A 274 -5.41 5.46 -15.41
C ARG A 274 -4.92 4.97 -16.76
N ASP A 275 -5.69 4.08 -17.39
CA ASP A 275 -5.27 3.38 -18.61
C ASP A 275 -5.21 4.33 -19.79
N ARG A 276 -6.17 5.28 -19.89
CA ARG A 276 -6.13 6.38 -20.87
C ARG A 276 -4.90 7.26 -20.65
N PHE A 277 -4.68 7.75 -19.45
CA PHE A 277 -3.53 8.60 -19.13
C PHE A 277 -2.20 7.91 -19.43
N ALA A 278 -2.07 6.63 -19.07
CA ALA A 278 -0.88 5.83 -19.38
C ALA A 278 -0.69 5.62 -20.88
N GLN A 279 -1.77 5.42 -21.66
CA GLN A 279 -1.73 5.28 -23.11
C GLN A 279 -1.27 6.59 -23.76
N ASP A 280 -1.83 7.73 -23.36
CA ASP A 280 -1.50 9.04 -23.93
C ASP A 280 -0.04 9.43 -23.60
N LEU A 281 0.44 9.14 -22.39
CA LEU A 281 1.85 9.33 -22.03
C LEU A 281 2.80 8.46 -22.87
N ARG A 282 2.44 7.19 -23.14
CA ARG A 282 3.23 6.33 -24.03
C ARG A 282 3.24 6.86 -25.46
N ALA A 283 2.12 7.36 -25.95
CA ALA A 283 2.03 8.00 -27.27
C ALA A 283 2.90 9.26 -27.34
N ALA A 284 3.06 10.00 -26.24
CA ALA A 284 3.99 11.13 -26.13
C ALA A 284 5.46 10.68 -25.94
N GLY A 285 5.76 9.37 -25.94
CA GLY A 285 7.12 8.83 -25.86
C GLY A 285 7.66 8.60 -24.46
N TYR A 286 6.84 8.64 -23.42
CA TYR A 286 7.24 8.26 -22.06
C TYR A 286 7.24 6.74 -21.86
N SER A 287 8.16 6.24 -21.04
CA SER A 287 8.12 4.86 -20.58
C SER A 287 7.20 4.76 -19.36
N VAL A 288 6.08 4.08 -19.52
CA VAL A 288 5.06 3.91 -18.47
C VAL A 288 4.72 2.43 -18.37
N PRO A 289 5.13 1.72 -17.32
CA PRO A 289 4.76 0.33 -17.08
C PRO A 289 3.25 0.14 -17.00
N GLU A 290 2.78 -1.09 -17.25
CA GLU A 290 1.38 -1.43 -17.00
C GLU A 290 1.09 -1.35 -15.49
N SER A 291 0.02 -0.66 -15.11
CA SER A 291 -0.35 -0.49 -13.71
C SER A 291 -1.63 -1.24 -13.36
N ARG A 292 -1.64 -1.87 -12.18
CA ARG A 292 -2.81 -2.48 -11.52
C ARG A 292 -3.08 -1.81 -10.17
N THR A 293 -2.94 -0.47 -10.14
CA THR A 293 -3.14 0.36 -8.96
C THR A 293 -3.97 1.59 -9.31
N ASN A 294 -4.09 2.55 -8.41
CA ASN A 294 -4.71 3.85 -8.66
C ASN A 294 -3.67 4.94 -9.02
N PHE A 295 -2.55 4.57 -9.62
CA PHE A 295 -1.51 5.50 -10.05
C PHE A 295 -0.75 4.92 -11.26
N VAL A 296 0.09 5.74 -11.87
CA VAL A 296 1.06 5.35 -12.90
C VAL A 296 2.47 5.75 -12.48
N LEU A 297 3.46 4.92 -12.86
CA LEU A 297 4.87 5.26 -12.82
C LEU A 297 5.26 5.85 -14.18
N ILE A 298 5.88 7.02 -14.20
CA ILE A 298 6.37 7.68 -15.41
C ILE A 298 7.88 7.73 -15.32
N ARG A 299 8.57 7.07 -16.27
CA ARG A 299 10.02 7.10 -16.36
C ARG A 299 10.46 8.12 -17.41
N PHE A 300 11.40 8.95 -17.03
CA PHE A 300 12.04 9.98 -17.85
C PHE A 300 13.38 9.48 -18.40
N GLY A 301 13.99 10.26 -19.30
CA GLY A 301 15.30 9.89 -19.87
C GLY A 301 16.43 9.90 -18.84
N ASP A 302 16.34 10.79 -17.85
CA ASP A 302 17.28 10.92 -16.74
C ASP A 302 16.63 11.65 -15.55
N ALA A 303 17.39 11.82 -14.48
CA ALA A 303 16.96 12.49 -13.25
C ALA A 303 16.69 13.99 -13.47
N ALA A 304 17.41 14.67 -14.37
CA ALA A 304 17.23 16.09 -14.64
C ALA A 304 15.88 16.33 -15.33
N ALA A 305 15.51 15.48 -16.29
CA ALA A 305 14.22 15.52 -16.96
C ALA A 305 13.06 15.26 -15.96
N ALA A 306 13.22 14.33 -15.03
CA ALA A 306 12.21 14.08 -14.00
C ALA A 306 12.03 15.29 -13.07
N VAL A 307 13.13 15.96 -12.67
CA VAL A 307 13.10 17.18 -11.84
C VAL A 307 12.43 18.33 -12.60
N ALA A 308 12.75 18.53 -13.88
CA ALA A 308 12.13 19.56 -14.71
C ALA A 308 10.62 19.34 -14.85
N ALA A 309 10.19 18.08 -15.06
CA ALA A 309 8.78 17.71 -15.13
C ALA A 309 8.03 17.95 -13.81
N ASP A 310 8.64 17.56 -12.66
CA ASP A 310 8.05 17.84 -11.34
C ASP A 310 7.91 19.35 -11.11
N ALA A 311 8.91 20.15 -11.49
CA ALA A 311 8.88 21.62 -11.36
C ALA A 311 7.77 22.25 -12.25
N ALA A 312 7.63 21.81 -13.49
CA ALA A 312 6.57 22.31 -14.40
C ALA A 312 5.18 21.98 -13.88
N LEU A 313 4.94 20.73 -13.43
CA LEU A 313 3.68 20.32 -12.82
C LEU A 313 3.37 21.14 -11.56
N ARG A 314 4.35 21.32 -10.66
CA ARG A 314 4.19 22.14 -9.44
C ARG A 314 3.86 23.59 -9.75
N SER A 315 4.48 24.18 -10.77
CA SER A 315 4.19 25.56 -11.20
C SER A 315 2.74 25.73 -11.66
N ALA A 316 2.13 24.66 -12.19
CA ALA A 316 0.72 24.60 -12.53
C ALA A 316 -0.20 24.17 -11.39
N GLY A 317 0.33 23.99 -10.16
CA GLY A 317 -0.41 23.56 -8.99
C GLY A 317 -0.72 22.07 -8.95
N ILE A 318 -0.04 21.25 -9.76
CA ILE A 318 -0.19 19.79 -9.79
C ILE A 318 1.01 19.15 -9.08
N ILE A 319 0.73 18.44 -7.99
CA ILE A 319 1.78 17.82 -7.18
C ILE A 319 1.75 16.31 -7.42
N VAL A 320 2.87 15.77 -7.94
CA VAL A 320 3.12 14.35 -8.10
C VAL A 320 4.18 13.85 -7.11
N ARG A 321 4.43 12.57 -7.04
CA ARG A 321 5.42 11.99 -6.13
C ARG A 321 6.76 11.76 -6.83
N SER A 322 7.80 12.50 -6.41
CA SER A 322 9.18 12.16 -6.72
C SER A 322 9.60 10.88 -5.98
N LEU A 323 10.38 10.03 -6.65
CA LEU A 323 10.75 8.71 -6.16
C LEU A 323 12.24 8.56 -5.81
N GLY A 324 12.95 9.69 -5.60
CA GLY A 324 14.34 9.67 -5.17
C GLY A 324 14.59 8.84 -3.91
N GLY A 325 13.65 8.86 -2.94
CA GLY A 325 13.70 8.03 -1.73
C GLY A 325 13.60 6.50 -1.98
N TYR A 326 13.20 6.09 -3.18
CA TYR A 326 13.22 4.69 -3.65
C TYR A 326 14.46 4.36 -4.48
N GLY A 327 15.34 5.35 -4.74
CA GLY A 327 16.44 5.22 -5.69
C GLY A 327 16.02 5.36 -7.17
N LEU A 328 14.77 5.72 -7.43
CA LEU A 328 14.19 5.93 -8.76
C LEU A 328 14.20 7.43 -9.08
N THR A 329 15.39 8.00 -9.25
CA THR A 329 15.58 9.45 -9.45
C THR A 329 15.07 9.94 -10.80
N ASP A 330 14.99 9.05 -11.79
CA ASP A 330 14.48 9.28 -13.15
C ASP A 330 12.97 9.02 -13.27
N CYS A 331 12.25 8.86 -12.15
CA CYS A 331 10.82 8.50 -12.16
C CYS A 331 9.98 9.46 -11.31
N LEU A 332 8.75 9.69 -11.79
CA LEU A 332 7.66 10.29 -11.03
C LEU A 332 6.50 9.30 -10.94
N ARG A 333 5.77 9.33 -9.82
CA ARG A 333 4.52 8.58 -9.66
C ARG A 333 3.35 9.57 -9.62
N ALA A 334 2.42 9.43 -10.54
CA ALA A 334 1.19 10.22 -10.60
C ALA A 334 -0.01 9.38 -10.16
N THR A 335 -0.64 9.78 -9.07
CA THR A 335 -1.92 9.23 -8.61
C THR A 335 -3.01 9.59 -9.60
N VAL A 336 -3.97 8.70 -9.85
CA VAL A 336 -5.17 9.02 -10.63
C VAL A 336 -6.04 9.96 -9.82
N GLY A 337 -6.20 11.17 -10.34
CA GLY A 337 -7.03 12.25 -9.78
C GLY A 337 -8.27 12.53 -10.62
N PRO A 338 -8.95 13.67 -10.36
CA PRO A 338 -10.02 14.17 -11.21
C PRO A 338 -9.57 14.31 -12.66
N GLN A 339 -10.47 14.07 -13.60
CA GLN A 339 -10.15 14.00 -15.04
C GLN A 339 -9.50 15.29 -15.56
N ASP A 340 -10.01 16.44 -15.16
CA ASP A 340 -9.47 17.76 -15.54
C ASP A 340 -8.02 17.96 -15.07
N MET A 341 -7.69 17.47 -13.88
CA MET A 341 -6.32 17.52 -13.37
C MET A 341 -5.39 16.56 -14.14
N MET A 342 -5.89 15.37 -14.51
CA MET A 342 -5.14 14.42 -15.33
C MET A 342 -4.89 14.95 -16.74
N ASP A 343 -5.89 15.58 -17.36
CA ASP A 343 -5.77 16.18 -18.70
C ASP A 343 -4.76 17.35 -18.71
N ARG A 344 -4.77 18.19 -17.69
CA ARG A 344 -3.77 19.25 -17.51
C ARG A 344 -2.36 18.71 -17.29
N ALA A 345 -2.23 17.66 -16.47
CA ALA A 345 -0.93 17.03 -16.23
C ALA A 345 -0.37 16.42 -17.53
N LEU A 346 -1.23 15.77 -18.32
CA LEU A 346 -0.85 15.22 -19.63
C LEU A 346 -0.36 16.32 -20.58
N HIS A 347 -1.10 17.43 -20.71
CA HIS A 347 -0.73 18.55 -21.58
C HIS A 347 0.66 19.09 -21.23
N ILE A 348 0.92 19.37 -19.94
CA ILE A 348 2.22 19.86 -19.47
C ILE A 348 3.35 18.88 -19.82
N LEU A 349 3.13 17.58 -19.55
CA LEU A 349 4.14 16.57 -19.83
C LEU A 349 4.39 16.40 -21.33
N THR A 350 3.36 16.52 -22.16
CA THR A 350 3.47 16.44 -23.64
C THR A 350 4.25 17.61 -24.19
N ASP A 351 3.99 18.83 -23.72
CA ASP A 351 4.70 20.05 -24.14
C ASP A 351 6.19 19.99 -23.83
N LEU A 352 6.58 19.42 -22.68
CA LEU A 352 7.99 19.22 -22.29
C LEU A 352 8.75 18.25 -23.21
N ARG A 353 8.05 17.43 -23.98
CA ARG A 353 8.66 16.48 -24.93
C ARG A 353 8.75 17.03 -26.35
N GLY A 354 7.89 17.99 -26.70
CA GLY A 354 7.80 18.58 -28.04
C GLY A 354 8.71 19.79 -28.26
N GLY A 355 9.27 20.36 -27.19
CA GLY A 355 10.24 21.44 -27.22
C GLY A 355 11.66 20.92 -26.97
#